data_d20974af8b88403a88d5a32ebf165d14
#
_entry.id   d20974af8b88403a88d5a32ebf165d14
#
_cell.length_a   1.000
_cell.length_b   1.000
_cell.length_c   1.000
_cell.angle_alpha   90.00
_cell.angle_beta   90.00
_cell.angle_gamma   90.00
#
_symmetry.space_group_name_H-M   'P 1'
#
loop_
_entity.id
_entity.type
_entity.pdbx_description
1 polymer ?
#
loop_
_entity_poly.entity_id
_entity_poly.type
_entity_poly.pdbx_seq_one_letter_code
_entity_poly.pdbx_strand_id
1 'polypeptide(L)'
;MEKKRYIGYGCGGIALTGNIPSMNRLNEKARALLAEAIGAENIIVEDEILDRYARDETSDLEHAPDIVVRVSTAAEVGRVLKICNELGVAVTPRGAGTGVTGGAIPVTGGVLLSLERMNRILEIDERNMTALVEPAVITGDLQRAARERGLMYPPDPASLDSCSIGGNVAEGAGGPRAVKYGTTKDYVLGLEFVLPDGAIITTGGKFVKNATGFNLCGLLTGSEGTLAVITKILLRLVPAAPFSMDLLLPYDTLEAAVDDVYAIIAQRVGPAALEFMEEDAIRLTARYLGQDMPFPDARAHLLVQIDGTSEEAVRDQVATIAGCVSVPGERIIAAESRAQSERIWKARRAIREAITAESPVFLAEDTVVPRSEIPAFLKKVKEFLNGRGLRSVMFGHAGDGNVHIDVLRGGMSRIEWDALLPELKKNIYAIALAHGGTITGEHGIGYTRREYLGLALGEDEIALQKRVKAAFDPRGILNPRKIFGD
;
A
#
# COMPACT_ATOMS: atom_id res chain seq x y z
N MET A 1 29.11 15.10 -32.70
CA MET A 1 28.26 15.29 -33.88
C MET A 1 28.00 13.92 -34.48
N GLU A 2 26.85 13.34 -34.25
CA GLU A 2 26.20 12.37 -35.13
C GLU A 2 24.78 12.10 -34.62
N LYS A 3 23.82 12.59 -35.36
CA LYS A 3 22.40 12.40 -35.14
C LYS A 3 22.05 10.98 -35.61
N LYS A 4 21.71 10.07 -34.69
CA LYS A 4 21.04 8.82 -35.05
C LYS A 4 19.54 9.09 -35.32
N ARG A 5 19.15 8.98 -36.59
CA ARG A 5 17.79 8.93 -37.09
C ARG A 5 17.18 7.60 -36.66
N TYR A 6 16.08 7.65 -35.94
CA TYR A 6 15.20 6.47 -35.75
C TYR A 6 14.36 6.28 -37.01
N ILE A 7 14.59 5.15 -37.67
CA ILE A 7 13.77 4.66 -38.79
C ILE A 7 12.59 3.91 -38.16
N GLY A 8 11.38 4.42 -38.40
CA GLY A 8 10.13 3.75 -38.00
C GLY A 8 9.90 2.52 -38.87
N TYR A 9 9.83 1.36 -38.21
CA TYR A 9 9.28 0.16 -38.82
C TYR A 9 7.81 0.07 -38.43
N GLY A 10 6.93 0.25 -39.41
CA GLY A 10 5.51 -0.07 -39.27
C GLY A 10 5.33 -1.58 -39.17
N CYS A 11 5.07 -2.07 -37.97
CA CYS A 11 4.51 -3.39 -37.75
C CYS A 11 3.00 -3.29 -37.73
N GLY A 12 2.34 -4.04 -38.64
CA GLY A 12 0.88 -4.16 -38.69
C GLY A 12 0.32 -4.61 -37.35
N GLY A 13 -0.30 -3.68 -36.64
CA GLY A 13 -0.96 -3.95 -35.37
C GLY A 13 -2.15 -4.86 -35.62
N ILE A 14 -2.14 -6.05 -35.04
CA ILE A 14 -3.37 -6.78 -34.76
C ILE A 14 -4.09 -5.91 -33.72
N ALA A 15 -5.07 -5.15 -34.18
CA ALA A 15 -5.97 -4.42 -33.34
C ALA A 15 -6.78 -5.43 -32.51
N LEU A 16 -6.35 -5.68 -31.29
CA LEU A 16 -7.19 -6.30 -30.26
C LEU A 16 -8.17 -5.20 -29.79
N THR A 17 -9.06 -4.78 -30.69
CA THR A 17 -10.27 -4.04 -30.34
C THR A 17 -11.28 -5.04 -29.78
N GLY A 18 -10.98 -5.63 -28.67
CA GLY A 18 -11.99 -6.17 -27.79
C GLY A 18 -12.68 -4.98 -27.14
N ASN A 19 -13.82 -4.54 -27.70
CA ASN A 19 -14.76 -3.71 -26.97
C ASN A 19 -15.00 -4.39 -25.62
N ILE A 20 -14.49 -3.82 -24.51
CA ILE A 20 -14.95 -4.19 -23.17
C ILE A 20 -16.45 -3.85 -23.19
N PRO A 21 -17.35 -4.85 -23.02
CA PRO A 21 -18.78 -4.58 -23.08
C PRO A 21 -19.09 -3.49 -22.04
N SER A 22 -19.89 -2.50 -22.42
CA SER A 22 -20.36 -1.51 -21.45
C SER A 22 -21.01 -2.26 -20.29
N MET A 23 -20.48 -2.02 -19.07
CA MET A 23 -21.03 -2.66 -17.85
C MET A 23 -22.51 -2.35 -17.75
N ASN A 24 -23.31 -3.37 -17.49
CA ASN A 24 -24.73 -3.20 -17.28
C ASN A 24 -24.98 -2.56 -15.91
N ARG A 25 -25.88 -1.57 -15.88
CA ARG A 25 -26.37 -1.07 -14.59
C ARG A 25 -27.14 -2.18 -13.88
N LEU A 26 -27.03 -2.19 -12.56
CA LEU A 26 -27.80 -3.10 -11.73
C LEU A 26 -29.29 -2.82 -11.94
N ASN A 27 -30.06 -3.86 -12.31
CA ASN A 27 -31.50 -3.78 -12.52
C ASN A 27 -32.25 -4.64 -11.49
N GLU A 28 -33.58 -4.50 -11.45
CA GLU A 28 -34.43 -5.23 -10.51
C GLU A 28 -34.28 -6.75 -10.60
N LYS A 29 -34.07 -7.29 -11.80
CA LYS A 29 -33.81 -8.72 -12.01
C LYS A 29 -32.51 -9.16 -11.30
N ALA A 30 -31.44 -8.38 -11.47
CA ALA A 30 -30.16 -8.67 -10.81
C ALA A 30 -30.29 -8.62 -9.26
N ARG A 31 -31.00 -7.60 -8.75
CA ARG A 31 -31.28 -7.49 -7.30
C ARG A 31 -32.05 -8.69 -6.77
N ALA A 32 -33.12 -9.12 -7.48
CA ALA A 32 -33.91 -10.28 -7.09
C ALA A 32 -33.08 -11.57 -7.06
N LEU A 33 -32.26 -11.83 -8.08
CA LEU A 33 -31.37 -13.00 -8.12
C LEU A 33 -30.32 -12.98 -6.98
N LEU A 34 -29.75 -11.83 -6.68
CA LEU A 34 -28.82 -11.67 -5.56
C LEU A 34 -29.52 -11.91 -4.22
N ALA A 35 -30.73 -11.37 -4.04
CA ALA A 35 -31.52 -11.59 -2.81
C ALA A 35 -31.90 -13.06 -2.63
N GLU A 36 -32.25 -13.77 -3.69
CA GLU A 36 -32.53 -15.21 -3.65
C GLU A 36 -31.26 -16.01 -3.30
N ALA A 37 -30.10 -15.61 -3.83
CA ALA A 37 -28.85 -16.35 -3.65
C ALA A 37 -28.24 -16.23 -2.26
N ILE A 38 -28.36 -15.06 -1.61
CA ILE A 38 -27.64 -14.77 -0.35
C ILE A 38 -28.52 -14.25 0.79
N GLY A 39 -29.83 -14.06 0.56
CA GLY A 39 -30.77 -13.44 1.51
C GLY A 39 -30.85 -11.92 1.35
N ALA A 40 -32.08 -11.38 1.35
CA ALA A 40 -32.32 -9.95 1.17
C ALA A 40 -31.69 -9.09 2.27
N GLU A 41 -31.59 -9.61 3.49
CA GLU A 41 -30.97 -8.97 4.65
C GLU A 41 -29.46 -8.73 4.51
N ASN A 42 -28.83 -9.35 3.51
CA ASN A 42 -27.42 -9.19 3.18
C ASN A 42 -27.18 -8.16 2.07
N ILE A 43 -28.25 -7.54 1.55
CA ILE A 43 -28.19 -6.51 0.50
C ILE A 43 -28.60 -5.17 1.11
N ILE A 44 -27.74 -4.18 0.96
CA ILE A 44 -27.99 -2.81 1.40
C ILE A 44 -28.29 -1.96 0.19
N VAL A 45 -29.37 -1.20 0.25
CA VAL A 45 -29.85 -0.29 -0.81
C VAL A 45 -30.13 1.12 -0.29
N GLU A 46 -30.06 1.35 1.00
CA GLU A 46 -30.33 2.63 1.64
C GLU A 46 -29.18 3.61 1.37
N ASP A 47 -29.50 4.74 0.74
CA ASP A 47 -28.54 5.75 0.28
C ASP A 47 -27.58 6.21 1.42
N GLU A 48 -28.10 6.48 2.62
CA GLU A 48 -27.29 6.90 3.76
C GLU A 48 -26.22 5.88 4.19
N ILE A 49 -26.48 4.59 3.90
CA ILE A 49 -25.51 3.52 4.17
C ILE A 49 -24.57 3.36 2.99
N LEU A 50 -25.06 3.47 1.75
CA LEU A 50 -24.23 3.41 0.52
C LEU A 50 -23.15 4.48 0.53
N ASP A 51 -23.43 5.67 1.03
CA ASP A 51 -22.48 6.78 1.15
C ASP A 51 -21.23 6.41 2.00
N ARG A 52 -21.37 5.52 2.97
CA ARG A 52 -20.25 5.02 3.79
C ARG A 52 -19.28 4.13 2.99
N TYR A 53 -19.77 3.52 1.93
CA TYR A 53 -19.01 2.65 1.03
C TYR A 53 -18.56 3.37 -0.24
N ALA A 54 -18.96 4.65 -0.41
CA ALA A 54 -18.61 5.45 -1.58
C ALA A 54 -17.14 5.90 -1.58
N ARG A 55 -16.45 5.80 -0.45
CA ARG A 55 -15.10 6.33 -0.23
C ARG A 55 -14.15 5.27 0.32
N ASP A 56 -12.87 5.46 0.09
CA ASP A 56 -11.74 4.91 0.85
C ASP A 56 -10.90 6.08 1.38
N GLU A 57 -9.64 5.90 1.73
CA GLU A 57 -8.77 6.99 2.20
C GLU A 57 -8.17 7.84 1.05
N THR A 58 -8.63 7.64 -0.18
CA THR A 58 -8.23 8.46 -1.33
C THR A 58 -8.86 9.85 -1.22
N SER A 59 -8.03 10.89 -1.20
CA SER A 59 -8.51 12.27 -1.17
C SER A 59 -9.34 12.60 -2.40
N ASP A 60 -10.48 13.28 -2.20
CA ASP A 60 -11.32 13.86 -3.25
C ASP A 60 -11.89 12.86 -4.29
N LEU A 61 -11.96 11.57 -3.97
CA LEU A 61 -12.57 10.56 -4.81
C LEU A 61 -13.73 9.89 -4.07
N GLU A 62 -14.91 9.97 -4.68
CA GLU A 62 -16.13 9.42 -4.14
C GLU A 62 -17.01 8.87 -5.26
N HIS A 63 -17.55 7.67 -5.08
CA HIS A 63 -18.53 7.09 -5.97
C HIS A 63 -19.35 6.02 -5.24
N ALA A 64 -20.67 6.25 -5.11
CA ALA A 64 -21.56 5.29 -4.47
C ALA A 64 -21.77 4.04 -5.32
N PRO A 65 -21.83 2.83 -4.74
CA PRO A 65 -22.29 1.63 -5.42
C PRO A 65 -23.81 1.69 -5.69
N ASP A 66 -24.30 0.87 -6.62
CA ASP A 66 -25.75 0.68 -6.77
C ASP A 66 -26.33 -0.12 -5.58
N ILE A 67 -25.58 -1.08 -5.05
CA ILE A 67 -25.87 -1.83 -3.83
C ILE A 67 -24.59 -2.28 -3.13
N VAL A 68 -24.71 -2.55 -1.83
CA VAL A 68 -23.68 -3.28 -1.06
C VAL A 68 -24.18 -4.68 -0.77
N VAL A 69 -23.36 -5.68 -1.05
CA VAL A 69 -23.61 -7.10 -0.77
C VAL A 69 -22.64 -7.57 0.28
N ARG A 70 -23.12 -7.98 1.45
CA ARG A 70 -22.31 -8.48 2.56
C ARG A 70 -22.29 -10.01 2.56
N VAL A 71 -21.09 -10.58 2.42
CA VAL A 71 -20.90 -12.03 2.38
C VAL A 71 -20.12 -12.53 3.59
N SER A 72 -20.30 -13.79 3.93
CA SER A 72 -19.67 -14.44 5.09
C SER A 72 -18.89 -15.71 4.70
N THR A 73 -19.04 -16.19 3.47
CA THR A 73 -18.43 -17.43 2.99
C THR A 73 -17.97 -17.33 1.53
N ALA A 74 -16.96 -18.13 1.17
CA ALA A 74 -16.51 -18.26 -0.23
C ALA A 74 -17.64 -18.70 -1.17
N ALA A 75 -18.55 -19.55 -0.68
CA ALA A 75 -19.71 -19.99 -1.47
C ALA A 75 -20.67 -18.86 -1.80
N GLU A 76 -20.90 -17.92 -0.86
CA GLU A 76 -21.69 -16.71 -1.12
C GLU A 76 -20.99 -15.80 -2.13
N VAL A 77 -19.66 -15.57 -1.96
CA VAL A 77 -18.85 -14.83 -2.95
C VAL A 77 -19.04 -15.45 -4.34
N GLY A 78 -18.93 -16.78 -4.45
CA GLY A 78 -19.09 -17.49 -5.72
C GLY A 78 -20.46 -17.30 -6.36
N ARG A 79 -21.54 -17.36 -5.58
CA ARG A 79 -22.90 -17.12 -6.08
C ARG A 79 -23.07 -15.69 -6.61
N VAL A 80 -22.58 -14.70 -5.83
CA VAL A 80 -22.64 -13.27 -6.24
C VAL A 80 -21.86 -13.03 -7.51
N LEU A 81 -20.60 -13.48 -7.58
CA LEU A 81 -19.76 -13.30 -8.75
C LEU A 81 -20.35 -13.95 -9.99
N LYS A 82 -20.86 -15.18 -9.89
CA LYS A 82 -21.48 -15.89 -11.00
C LYS A 82 -22.68 -15.11 -11.56
N ILE A 83 -23.59 -14.63 -10.71
CA ILE A 83 -24.75 -13.83 -11.11
C ILE A 83 -24.28 -12.54 -11.82
N CYS A 84 -23.34 -11.80 -11.20
CA CYS A 84 -22.82 -10.56 -11.77
C CYS A 84 -22.11 -10.81 -13.11
N ASN A 85 -21.33 -11.90 -13.20
CA ASN A 85 -20.65 -12.28 -14.43
C ASN A 85 -21.66 -12.60 -15.56
N GLU A 86 -22.68 -13.42 -15.30
CA GLU A 86 -23.72 -13.75 -16.28
C GLU A 86 -24.47 -12.50 -16.77
N LEU A 87 -24.68 -11.53 -15.91
CA LEU A 87 -25.41 -10.30 -16.22
C LEU A 87 -24.52 -9.14 -16.70
N GLY A 88 -23.18 -9.27 -16.63
CA GLY A 88 -22.23 -8.21 -16.98
C GLY A 88 -22.28 -7.02 -16.01
N VAL A 89 -22.55 -7.26 -14.73
CA VAL A 89 -22.59 -6.24 -13.67
C VAL A 89 -21.24 -6.13 -13.00
N ALA A 90 -20.75 -4.90 -12.83
CA ALA A 90 -19.47 -4.63 -12.15
C ALA A 90 -19.51 -5.05 -10.68
N VAL A 91 -18.38 -5.59 -10.18
CA VAL A 91 -18.19 -5.96 -8.78
C VAL A 91 -16.91 -5.35 -8.26
N THR A 92 -17.00 -4.52 -7.22
CA THR A 92 -15.85 -3.99 -6.50
C THR A 92 -15.72 -4.71 -5.16
N PRO A 93 -14.72 -5.57 -4.96
CA PRO A 93 -14.46 -6.21 -3.67
C PRO A 93 -13.91 -5.18 -2.68
N ARG A 94 -14.36 -5.25 -1.41
CA ARG A 94 -13.93 -4.32 -0.38
C ARG A 94 -13.60 -5.05 0.93
N GLY A 95 -12.39 -4.82 1.42
CA GLY A 95 -11.97 -5.12 2.79
C GLY A 95 -12.30 -3.95 3.71
N ALA A 96 -11.30 -3.42 4.42
CA ALA A 96 -11.47 -2.28 5.34
C ALA A 96 -11.63 -0.92 4.65
N GLY A 97 -11.21 -0.77 3.38
CA GLY A 97 -11.30 0.49 2.64
C GLY A 97 -10.27 1.54 3.06
N THR A 98 -9.11 1.13 3.54
CA THR A 98 -8.00 2.00 3.96
C THR A 98 -7.01 2.33 2.83
N GLY A 99 -7.28 1.89 1.60
CA GLY A 99 -6.48 2.21 0.42
C GLY A 99 -6.53 3.70 0.06
N VAL A 100 -5.49 4.19 -0.60
CA VAL A 100 -5.31 5.62 -0.94
C VAL A 100 -5.24 5.87 -2.45
N THR A 101 -5.66 4.89 -3.27
CA THR A 101 -5.64 4.97 -4.74
C THR A 101 -7.01 4.76 -5.39
N GLY A 102 -8.07 4.71 -4.60
CA GLY A 102 -9.43 4.43 -5.08
C GLY A 102 -9.67 2.96 -5.42
N GLY A 103 -8.82 2.04 -4.91
CA GLY A 103 -8.92 0.61 -5.17
C GLY A 103 -10.25 0.00 -4.69
N ALA A 104 -10.78 0.47 -3.56
CA ALA A 104 -12.02 -0.01 -2.97
C ALA A 104 -13.27 0.81 -3.34
N ILE A 105 -13.15 1.83 -4.20
CA ILE A 105 -14.25 2.69 -4.63
C ILE A 105 -14.92 2.12 -5.90
N PRO A 106 -16.24 1.94 -5.93
CA PRO A 106 -16.96 1.38 -7.09
C PRO A 106 -17.17 2.41 -8.20
N VAL A 107 -16.10 2.87 -8.84
CA VAL A 107 -16.12 3.97 -9.83
C VAL A 107 -17.01 3.75 -11.06
N THR A 108 -17.53 2.57 -11.25
CA THR A 108 -18.49 2.22 -12.31
C THR A 108 -19.89 1.92 -11.77
N GLY A 109 -20.15 2.13 -10.46
CA GLY A 109 -21.36 1.64 -9.80
C GLY A 109 -21.34 0.11 -9.65
N GLY A 110 -22.50 -0.52 -9.79
CA GLY A 110 -22.67 -1.96 -9.67
C GLY A 110 -22.67 -2.43 -8.21
N VAL A 111 -22.15 -3.63 -7.98
CA VAL A 111 -22.13 -4.28 -6.67
C VAL A 111 -20.83 -3.95 -5.95
N LEU A 112 -20.90 -3.38 -4.75
CA LEU A 112 -19.79 -3.40 -3.81
C LEU A 112 -19.91 -4.67 -2.97
N LEU A 113 -18.93 -5.56 -3.09
CA LEU A 113 -18.87 -6.84 -2.37
C LEU A 113 -18.08 -6.65 -1.08
N SER A 114 -18.79 -6.47 0.04
CA SER A 114 -18.17 -6.31 1.36
C SER A 114 -17.81 -7.65 1.98
N LEU A 115 -16.52 -7.77 2.33
CA LEU A 115 -15.93 -8.94 2.99
C LEU A 115 -15.90 -8.78 4.52
N GLU A 116 -16.45 -7.70 5.08
CA GLU A 116 -16.33 -7.31 6.51
C GLU A 116 -16.71 -8.40 7.52
N ARG A 117 -17.59 -9.34 7.12
CA ARG A 117 -18.02 -10.46 7.95
C ARG A 117 -17.07 -11.66 7.94
N MET A 118 -16.08 -11.66 7.01
CA MET A 118 -15.05 -12.69 6.90
C MET A 118 -13.81 -12.24 7.69
N ASN A 119 -13.92 -12.17 9.02
CA ASN A 119 -12.96 -11.51 9.90
C ASN A 119 -12.36 -12.41 10.98
N ARG A 120 -12.39 -13.74 10.79
CA ARG A 120 -11.91 -14.70 11.77
C ARG A 120 -10.46 -15.09 11.53
N ILE A 121 -9.67 -15.16 12.61
CA ILE A 121 -8.42 -15.91 12.64
C ILE A 121 -8.81 -17.38 12.80
N LEU A 122 -8.65 -18.17 11.74
CA LEU A 122 -9.12 -19.56 11.70
C LEU A 122 -8.16 -20.50 12.40
N GLU A 123 -6.84 -20.23 12.29
CA GLU A 123 -5.80 -21.03 12.90
C GLU A 123 -4.53 -20.20 13.09
N ILE A 124 -3.81 -20.42 14.20
CA ILE A 124 -2.40 -20.08 14.35
C ILE A 124 -1.68 -21.38 14.70
N ASP A 125 -0.84 -21.83 13.77
CA ASP A 125 -0.09 -23.09 13.88
C ASP A 125 1.36 -22.76 14.30
N GLU A 126 1.64 -22.93 15.59
CA GLU A 126 2.96 -22.65 16.17
C GLU A 126 4.05 -23.58 15.63
N ARG A 127 3.70 -24.83 15.31
CA ARG A 127 4.67 -25.82 14.81
C ARG A 127 5.14 -25.51 13.40
N ASN A 128 4.21 -25.05 12.55
CA ASN A 128 4.50 -24.67 11.17
C ASN A 128 4.78 -23.17 11.02
N MET A 129 4.64 -22.39 12.11
CA MET A 129 4.76 -20.94 12.12
C MET A 129 3.90 -20.30 11.03
N THR A 130 2.61 -20.62 11.03
CA THR A 130 1.65 -20.11 10.05
C THR A 130 0.37 -19.61 10.70
N ALA A 131 -0.32 -18.69 10.02
CA ALA A 131 -1.67 -18.28 10.39
C ALA A 131 -2.59 -18.45 9.17
N LEU A 132 -3.76 -19.07 9.37
CA LEU A 132 -4.85 -19.11 8.40
C LEU A 132 -5.91 -18.11 8.84
N VAL A 133 -6.21 -17.13 7.98
CA VAL A 133 -7.11 -16.04 8.30
C VAL A 133 -8.11 -15.77 7.18
N GLU A 134 -9.24 -15.17 7.53
CA GLU A 134 -10.18 -14.58 6.60
C GLU A 134 -9.74 -13.16 6.19
N PRO A 135 -10.19 -12.65 5.02
CA PRO A 135 -9.65 -11.43 4.43
C PRO A 135 -9.90 -10.14 5.23
N ALA A 136 -10.95 -10.08 6.04
CA ALA A 136 -11.26 -8.89 6.83
C ALA A 136 -10.67 -8.90 8.25
N VAL A 137 -9.80 -9.86 8.58
CA VAL A 137 -9.01 -9.80 9.81
C VAL A 137 -8.16 -8.54 9.79
N ILE A 138 -8.23 -7.75 10.86
CA ILE A 138 -7.40 -6.55 11.03
C ILE A 138 -5.95 -6.95 11.28
N THR A 139 -5.02 -6.28 10.63
CA THR A 139 -3.59 -6.63 10.68
C THR A 139 -3.05 -6.58 12.11
N GLY A 140 -3.39 -5.54 12.89
CA GLY A 140 -3.02 -5.42 14.29
C GLY A 140 -3.57 -6.53 15.17
N ASP A 141 -4.78 -7.04 14.89
CA ASP A 141 -5.37 -8.17 15.62
C ASP A 141 -4.58 -9.45 15.39
N LEU A 142 -4.21 -9.74 14.14
CA LEU A 142 -3.35 -10.88 13.81
C LEU A 142 -1.98 -10.76 14.50
N GLN A 143 -1.37 -9.56 14.47
CA GLN A 143 -0.09 -9.34 15.13
C GLN A 143 -0.16 -9.58 16.64
N ARG A 144 -1.24 -9.13 17.31
CA ARG A 144 -1.46 -9.39 18.74
C ARG A 144 -1.61 -10.88 19.01
N ALA A 145 -2.48 -11.55 18.27
CA ALA A 145 -2.73 -13.00 18.43
C ALA A 145 -1.49 -13.86 18.18
N ALA A 146 -0.63 -13.47 17.22
CA ALA A 146 0.65 -14.14 16.96
C ALA A 146 1.64 -13.93 18.12
N ARG A 147 1.75 -12.70 18.67
CA ARG A 147 2.65 -12.38 19.78
C ARG A 147 2.34 -13.14 21.06
N GLU A 148 1.07 -13.38 21.36
CA GLU A 148 0.63 -14.20 22.49
C GLU A 148 1.19 -15.63 22.43
N ARG A 149 1.63 -16.07 21.24
CA ARG A 149 2.24 -17.39 20.98
C ARG A 149 3.74 -17.34 20.70
N GLY A 150 4.40 -16.20 21.00
CA GLY A 150 5.83 -16.02 20.72
C GLY A 150 6.18 -15.90 19.24
N LEU A 151 5.19 -15.64 18.39
CA LEU A 151 5.34 -15.46 16.95
C LEU A 151 5.04 -14.01 16.53
N MET A 152 5.43 -13.67 15.32
CA MET A 152 5.20 -12.34 14.74
C MET A 152 4.75 -12.46 13.26
N TYR A 153 3.78 -11.65 12.89
CA TYR A 153 3.50 -11.28 11.50
C TYR A 153 4.16 -9.91 11.25
N PRO A 154 5.28 -9.85 10.52
CA PRO A 154 6.10 -8.63 10.47
C PRO A 154 5.53 -7.46 9.69
N PRO A 155 4.81 -7.63 8.54
CA PRO A 155 4.30 -6.48 7.78
C PRO A 155 3.46 -5.55 8.65
N ASP A 156 3.77 -4.25 8.61
CA ASP A 156 3.19 -3.24 9.50
C ASP A 156 2.84 -1.93 8.76
N PRO A 157 1.89 -1.96 7.83
CA PRO A 157 1.45 -0.75 7.15
C PRO A 157 1.01 0.32 8.17
N ALA A 158 1.11 1.60 7.81
CA ALA A 158 0.77 2.71 8.71
C ALA A 158 -0.66 2.60 9.28
N SER A 159 -1.58 2.01 8.52
CA SER A 159 -2.97 1.74 8.90
C SER A 159 -3.18 0.42 9.64
N LEU A 160 -2.17 -0.14 10.27
CA LEU A 160 -2.18 -1.51 10.83
C LEU A 160 -3.35 -1.80 11.78
N ASP A 161 -3.85 -0.79 12.51
CA ASP A 161 -4.97 -0.93 13.44
C ASP A 161 -6.35 -0.85 12.75
N SER A 162 -6.40 -0.57 11.45
CA SER A 162 -7.64 -0.42 10.67
C SER A 162 -7.64 -1.19 9.36
N CYS A 163 -6.48 -1.48 8.75
CA CYS A 163 -6.41 -2.23 7.51
C CYS A 163 -6.64 -3.73 7.70
N SER A 164 -7.16 -4.37 6.66
CA SER A 164 -7.44 -5.80 6.65
C SER A 164 -6.36 -6.59 5.91
N ILE A 165 -6.12 -7.83 6.34
CA ILE A 165 -5.14 -8.74 5.71
C ILE A 165 -5.47 -8.96 4.23
N GLY A 166 -6.74 -9.11 3.85
CA GLY A 166 -7.13 -9.26 2.44
C GLY A 166 -6.85 -8.01 1.61
N GLY A 167 -7.02 -6.81 2.19
CA GLY A 167 -6.61 -5.55 1.58
C GLY A 167 -5.10 -5.48 1.39
N ASN A 168 -4.32 -5.83 2.42
CA ASN A 168 -2.86 -5.85 2.34
C ASN A 168 -2.35 -6.83 1.27
N VAL A 169 -2.99 -8.00 1.12
CA VAL A 169 -2.63 -8.96 0.06
C VAL A 169 -3.03 -8.39 -1.31
N ALA A 170 -4.21 -7.79 -1.44
CA ALA A 170 -4.65 -7.21 -2.70
C ALA A 170 -3.75 -6.09 -3.19
N GLU A 171 -3.23 -5.24 -2.29
CA GLU A 171 -2.31 -4.15 -2.62
C GLU A 171 -0.83 -4.58 -2.66
N GLY A 172 -0.44 -5.66 -1.99
CA GLY A 172 0.95 -5.99 -1.76
C GLY A 172 1.60 -5.08 -0.72
N ALA A 173 0.83 -4.64 0.28
CA ALA A 173 1.20 -3.60 1.23
C ALA A 173 2.57 -3.81 1.90
N GLY A 174 3.30 -2.71 2.08
CA GLY A 174 4.59 -2.62 2.75
C GLY A 174 4.50 -2.12 4.19
N GLY A 175 5.39 -1.20 4.55
CA GLY A 175 5.48 -0.56 5.86
C GLY A 175 6.92 -0.44 6.37
N PRO A 176 7.15 0.25 7.50
CA PRO A 176 8.47 0.55 8.05
C PRO A 176 9.42 -0.64 8.18
N ARG A 177 8.88 -1.84 8.45
CA ARG A 177 9.68 -3.05 8.64
C ARG A 177 10.07 -3.77 7.35
N ALA A 178 9.67 -3.26 6.19
CA ALA A 178 9.98 -3.89 4.91
C ALA A 178 11.49 -4.02 4.67
N VAL A 179 12.29 -3.09 5.17
CA VAL A 179 13.77 -3.11 5.05
C VAL A 179 14.41 -4.39 5.58
N LYS A 180 13.88 -4.97 6.66
CA LYS A 180 14.40 -6.22 7.28
C LYS A 180 13.55 -7.44 6.92
N TYR A 181 12.25 -7.27 6.96
CA TYR A 181 11.32 -8.39 6.95
C TYR A 181 10.63 -8.60 5.60
N GLY A 182 10.74 -7.65 4.67
CA GLY A 182 9.97 -7.69 3.42
C GLY A 182 8.55 -7.19 3.59
N THR A 183 7.75 -7.37 2.54
CA THR A 183 6.38 -6.87 2.44
C THR A 183 5.36 -8.01 2.56
N THR A 184 4.08 -7.72 2.46
CA THR A 184 3.00 -8.72 2.52
C THR A 184 3.23 -9.89 1.54
N LYS A 185 3.75 -9.63 0.34
CA LYS A 185 4.02 -10.68 -0.67
C LYS A 185 4.98 -11.78 -0.20
N ASP A 186 5.89 -11.45 0.72
CA ASP A 186 6.90 -12.37 1.22
C ASP A 186 6.33 -13.34 2.28
N TYR A 187 5.09 -13.10 2.71
CA TYR A 187 4.42 -13.86 3.78
C TYR A 187 3.25 -14.71 3.30
N VAL A 188 2.75 -14.51 2.08
CA VAL A 188 1.62 -15.28 1.54
C VAL A 188 2.10 -16.68 1.10
N LEU A 189 1.72 -17.71 1.85
CA LEU A 189 2.03 -19.12 1.55
C LEU A 189 0.91 -19.81 0.78
N GLY A 190 -0.32 -19.36 0.92
CA GLY A 190 -1.48 -19.95 0.26
C GLY A 190 -2.68 -19.04 0.26
N LEU A 191 -3.55 -19.22 -0.71
CA LEU A 191 -4.79 -18.47 -0.88
C LEU A 191 -5.94 -19.39 -1.22
N GLU A 192 -7.13 -19.09 -0.67
CA GLU A 192 -8.40 -19.47 -1.25
C GLU A 192 -8.99 -18.23 -1.91
N PHE A 193 -9.43 -18.35 -3.14
CA PHE A 193 -9.99 -17.23 -3.90
C PHE A 193 -11.11 -17.69 -4.83
N VAL A 194 -11.94 -16.74 -5.26
CA VAL A 194 -13.10 -17.01 -6.11
C VAL A 194 -12.95 -16.26 -7.43
N LEU A 195 -13.09 -16.97 -8.53
CA LEU A 195 -13.08 -16.42 -9.88
C LEU A 195 -14.46 -15.82 -10.26
N PRO A 196 -14.53 -14.96 -11.29
CA PRO A 196 -15.79 -14.37 -11.75
C PRO A 196 -16.88 -15.35 -12.13
N ASP A 197 -16.54 -16.58 -12.57
CA ASP A 197 -17.49 -17.64 -12.89
C ASP A 197 -18.03 -18.36 -11.64
N GLY A 198 -17.57 -17.98 -10.45
CA GLY A 198 -17.93 -18.56 -9.17
C GLY A 198 -17.07 -19.75 -8.73
N ALA A 199 -16.06 -20.15 -9.51
CA ALA A 199 -15.16 -21.24 -9.12
C ALA A 199 -14.31 -20.83 -7.92
N ILE A 200 -14.29 -21.70 -6.88
CA ILE A 200 -13.46 -21.54 -5.68
C ILE A 200 -12.19 -22.35 -5.88
N ILE A 201 -11.06 -21.69 -5.77
CA ILE A 201 -9.74 -22.30 -5.98
C ILE A 201 -8.89 -22.10 -4.72
N THR A 202 -8.16 -23.16 -4.35
CA THR A 202 -7.13 -23.08 -3.29
C THR A 202 -5.77 -23.36 -3.91
N THR A 203 -4.78 -22.55 -3.55
CA THR A 203 -3.38 -22.69 -4.00
C THR A 203 -2.42 -22.48 -2.83
N GLY A 204 -1.21 -23.04 -2.92
CA GLY A 204 -0.21 -22.96 -1.86
C GLY A 204 -0.47 -23.93 -0.71
N GLY A 205 0.14 -23.71 0.45
CA GLY A 205 0.03 -24.56 1.63
C GLY A 205 1.11 -24.32 2.69
N LYS A 206 1.06 -25.09 3.80
CA LYS A 206 1.99 -25.00 4.95
C LYS A 206 3.37 -25.61 4.64
N PHE A 207 3.96 -25.25 3.53
CA PHE A 207 5.29 -25.75 3.13
C PHE A 207 6.18 -24.59 2.68
N VAL A 208 7.47 -24.69 3.00
CA VAL A 208 8.47 -23.67 2.70
C VAL A 208 8.85 -23.63 1.21
N LYS A 209 8.79 -24.78 0.55
CA LYS A 209 9.14 -24.91 -0.87
C LYS A 209 7.95 -25.41 -1.67
N ASN A 210 7.64 -24.73 -2.78
CA ASN A 210 6.64 -25.16 -3.74
C ASN A 210 7.08 -24.83 -5.17
N ALA A 211 7.30 -25.85 -5.97
CA ALA A 211 7.61 -25.72 -7.40
C ALA A 211 6.51 -26.38 -8.27
N THR A 212 5.31 -26.61 -7.72
CA THR A 212 4.20 -27.26 -8.40
C THR A 212 3.34 -26.22 -9.13
N GLY A 213 3.61 -26.04 -10.41
CA GLY A 213 2.88 -25.10 -11.27
C GLY A 213 3.31 -23.64 -11.09
N PHE A 214 2.50 -22.72 -11.64
CA PHE A 214 2.75 -21.29 -11.52
C PHE A 214 2.48 -20.78 -10.09
N ASN A 215 3.21 -19.75 -9.66
CA ASN A 215 2.99 -19.09 -8.39
C ASN A 215 1.77 -18.16 -8.44
N LEU A 216 0.57 -18.74 -8.25
CA LEU A 216 -0.66 -17.98 -8.22
C LEU A 216 -0.78 -17.08 -6.97
N CYS A 217 -0.16 -17.45 -5.84
CA CYS A 217 -0.10 -16.58 -4.66
C CYS A 217 0.62 -15.27 -5.00
N GLY A 218 1.77 -15.35 -5.66
CA GLY A 218 2.53 -14.16 -6.08
C GLY A 218 1.80 -13.34 -7.13
N LEU A 219 1.03 -13.97 -8.04
CA LEU A 219 0.26 -13.28 -9.06
C LEU A 219 -0.96 -12.53 -8.49
N LEU A 220 -1.62 -13.12 -7.49
CA LEU A 220 -2.81 -12.53 -6.86
C LEU A 220 -2.46 -11.47 -5.82
N THR A 221 -1.28 -11.56 -5.20
CA THR A 221 -0.78 -10.52 -4.30
C THR A 221 -0.38 -9.29 -5.12
N GLY A 222 -0.96 -8.13 -4.79
CA GLY A 222 -0.78 -6.90 -5.57
C GLY A 222 -1.68 -6.80 -6.81
N SER A 223 -2.71 -7.66 -6.93
CA SER A 223 -3.66 -7.63 -8.06
C SER A 223 -4.82 -6.63 -7.87
N GLU A 224 -4.87 -5.93 -6.75
CA GLU A 224 -5.86 -4.88 -6.44
C GLU A 224 -7.32 -5.34 -6.62
N GLY A 225 -7.61 -6.63 -6.33
CA GLY A 225 -8.94 -7.22 -6.49
C GLY A 225 -9.44 -7.32 -7.94
N THR A 226 -8.54 -7.19 -8.92
CA THR A 226 -8.91 -7.22 -10.34
C THR A 226 -8.90 -8.62 -10.96
N LEU A 227 -8.21 -9.59 -10.34
CA LEU A 227 -8.10 -10.95 -10.87
C LEU A 227 -9.07 -11.93 -10.20
N ALA A 228 -9.26 -11.83 -8.90
CA ALA A 228 -10.12 -12.73 -8.11
C ALA A 228 -10.51 -12.05 -6.79
N VAL A 229 -11.48 -12.64 -6.07
CA VAL A 229 -11.84 -12.25 -4.71
C VAL A 229 -11.21 -13.24 -3.73
N ILE A 230 -10.30 -12.77 -2.88
CA ILE A 230 -9.59 -13.58 -1.89
C ILE A 230 -10.53 -13.84 -0.69
N THR A 231 -10.64 -15.10 -0.27
CA THR A 231 -11.55 -15.54 0.79
C THR A 231 -10.86 -16.20 1.99
N LYS A 232 -9.64 -16.75 1.81
CA LYS A 232 -8.76 -17.16 2.90
C LYS A 232 -7.31 -16.92 2.55
N ILE A 233 -6.51 -16.64 3.55
CA ILE A 233 -5.09 -16.34 3.40
C ILE A 233 -4.30 -17.17 4.41
N LEU A 234 -3.37 -17.97 3.92
CA LEU A 234 -2.38 -18.67 4.73
C LEU A 234 -1.10 -17.84 4.74
N LEU A 235 -0.72 -17.36 5.90
CA LEU A 235 0.44 -16.48 6.11
C LEU A 235 1.56 -17.22 6.84
N ARG A 236 2.79 -16.91 6.47
CA ARG A 236 3.98 -17.25 7.24
C ARG A 236 4.07 -16.33 8.46
N LEU A 237 4.43 -16.91 9.59
CA LEU A 237 4.87 -16.20 10.79
C LEU A 237 6.37 -16.42 11.00
N VAL A 238 6.98 -15.57 11.82
CA VAL A 238 8.37 -15.72 12.25
C VAL A 238 8.44 -15.70 13.78
N PRO A 239 9.50 -16.22 14.41
CA PRO A 239 9.70 -16.05 15.85
C PRO A 239 9.69 -14.56 16.21
N ALA A 240 9.00 -14.19 17.27
CA ALA A 240 8.98 -12.81 17.75
C ALA A 240 10.38 -12.43 18.28
N ALA A 241 10.84 -11.23 17.94
CA ALA A 241 12.01 -10.62 18.57
C ALA A 241 11.58 -10.01 19.91
N PRO A 242 12.04 -10.55 21.06
CA PRO A 242 11.58 -10.10 22.37
C PRO A 242 12.17 -8.75 22.80
N PHE A 243 13.29 -8.36 22.20
CA PHE A 243 13.99 -7.12 22.52
C PHE A 243 14.01 -6.17 21.32
N SER A 244 13.79 -4.90 21.58
CA SER A 244 13.93 -3.85 20.57
C SER A 244 14.41 -2.56 21.22
N MET A 245 15.09 -1.73 20.44
CA MET A 245 15.50 -0.38 20.82
C MET A 245 15.33 0.55 19.61
N ASP A 246 14.83 1.76 19.88
CA ASP A 246 14.65 2.79 18.85
C ASP A 246 15.67 3.91 19.06
N LEU A 247 16.24 4.39 17.95
CA LEU A 247 17.13 5.53 17.91
C LEU A 247 16.48 6.67 17.14
N LEU A 248 16.67 7.91 17.62
CA LEU A 248 16.40 9.13 16.88
C LEU A 248 17.73 9.85 16.62
N LEU A 249 18.03 10.07 15.36
CA LEU A 249 19.26 10.71 14.86
C LEU A 249 18.88 12.00 14.15
N PRO A 250 19.26 13.19 14.69
CA PRO A 250 19.00 14.48 14.07
C PRO A 250 20.13 14.89 13.13
N TYR A 251 19.81 15.43 11.96
CA TYR A 251 20.77 15.89 10.96
C TYR A 251 20.58 17.36 10.59
N ASP A 252 21.68 18.01 10.25
CA ASP A 252 21.70 19.39 9.79
C ASP A 252 21.50 19.49 8.25
N THR A 253 21.53 18.33 7.54
CA THR A 253 21.23 18.20 6.11
C THR A 253 20.55 16.86 5.83
N LEU A 254 19.74 16.80 4.78
CA LEU A 254 19.11 15.55 4.35
C LEU A 254 20.13 14.60 3.75
N GLU A 255 21.12 15.14 3.04
CA GLU A 255 22.21 14.37 2.44
C GLU A 255 22.97 13.54 3.49
N ALA A 256 23.35 14.17 4.60
CA ALA A 256 24.03 13.47 5.70
C ALA A 256 23.14 12.36 6.31
N ALA A 257 21.82 12.59 6.43
CA ALA A 257 20.92 11.55 6.90
C ALA A 257 20.92 10.31 5.98
N VAL A 258 20.92 10.51 4.66
CA VAL A 258 20.89 9.39 3.72
C VAL A 258 22.25 8.71 3.57
N ASP A 259 23.35 9.46 3.65
CA ASP A 259 24.69 8.88 3.70
C ASP A 259 24.82 7.93 4.91
N ASP A 260 24.26 8.30 6.05
CA ASP A 260 24.25 7.46 7.24
C ASP A 260 23.30 6.24 7.11
N VAL A 261 22.21 6.32 6.32
CA VAL A 261 21.43 5.13 5.94
C VAL A 261 22.32 4.08 5.28
N TYR A 262 23.16 4.51 4.32
CA TYR A 262 24.11 3.61 3.67
C TYR A 262 25.15 3.08 4.68
N ALA A 263 25.69 3.96 5.52
CA ALA A 263 26.67 3.56 6.55
C ALA A 263 26.10 2.49 7.50
N ILE A 264 24.87 2.67 7.97
CA ILE A 264 24.18 1.70 8.85
C ILE A 264 23.99 0.35 8.13
N ILE A 265 23.51 0.35 6.90
CA ILE A 265 23.29 -0.88 6.13
C ILE A 265 24.61 -1.61 5.85
N ALA A 266 25.69 -0.86 5.57
CA ALA A 266 27.02 -1.41 5.32
C ALA A 266 27.60 -2.16 6.53
N GLN A 267 27.19 -1.81 7.77
CA GLN A 267 27.58 -2.53 8.97
C GLN A 267 26.90 -3.91 9.12
N ARG A 268 25.94 -4.26 8.24
CA ARG A 268 25.20 -5.52 8.28
C ARG A 268 24.41 -5.71 9.60
N VAL A 269 24.05 -4.63 10.24
CA VAL A 269 23.29 -4.63 11.50
C VAL A 269 21.85 -5.12 11.26
N GLY A 270 21.28 -4.81 10.10
CA GLY A 270 19.92 -5.24 9.73
C GLY A 270 18.83 -4.59 10.60
N PRO A 271 18.69 -3.25 10.56
CA PRO A 271 17.64 -2.56 11.31
C PRO A 271 16.26 -3.06 10.94
N ALA A 272 15.38 -3.19 11.93
CA ALA A 272 14.00 -3.60 11.74
C ALA A 272 13.19 -2.53 11.00
N ALA A 273 13.49 -1.24 11.25
CA ALA A 273 12.96 -0.12 10.50
C ALA A 273 14.02 0.99 10.39
N LEU A 274 13.95 1.74 9.29
CA LEU A 274 14.84 2.86 9.02
C LEU A 274 14.07 3.93 8.26
N GLU A 275 13.54 4.91 9.04
CA GLU A 275 12.59 5.91 8.59
C GLU A 275 13.22 7.29 8.56
N PHE A 276 12.86 8.10 7.56
CA PHE A 276 13.24 9.52 7.59
C PHE A 276 12.03 10.44 7.69
N MET A 277 12.24 11.59 8.30
CA MET A 277 11.34 12.73 8.34
C MET A 277 12.14 13.98 7.99
N GLU A 278 11.69 14.76 7.01
CA GLU A 278 12.30 16.04 6.73
C GLU A 278 11.79 17.15 7.67
N GLU A 279 12.43 18.31 7.61
CA GLU A 279 12.15 19.49 8.45
C GLU A 279 10.65 19.85 8.52
N ASP A 280 9.96 19.90 7.37
CA ASP A 280 8.54 20.25 7.33
C ASP A 280 7.66 19.19 8.01
N ALA A 281 8.00 17.91 7.86
CA ALA A 281 7.33 16.81 8.56
C ALA A 281 7.53 16.91 10.07
N ILE A 282 8.77 17.17 10.52
CA ILE A 282 9.10 17.32 11.95
C ILE A 282 8.30 18.47 12.57
N ARG A 283 8.35 19.65 11.96
CA ARG A 283 7.68 20.87 12.47
C ARG A 283 6.17 20.75 12.48
N LEU A 284 5.61 20.19 11.40
CA LEU A 284 4.16 20.05 11.28
C LEU A 284 3.61 19.09 12.32
N THR A 285 4.27 17.94 12.50
CA THR A 285 3.87 16.94 13.48
C THR A 285 4.04 17.43 14.92
N ALA A 286 5.14 18.10 15.24
CA ALA A 286 5.35 18.71 16.55
C ALA A 286 4.24 19.69 16.90
N ARG A 287 3.85 20.55 15.96
CA ARG A 287 2.74 21.50 16.12
C ARG A 287 1.41 20.79 16.34
N TYR A 288 1.12 19.78 15.53
CA TYR A 288 -0.12 19.00 15.61
C TYR A 288 -0.28 18.29 16.95
N LEU A 289 0.79 17.64 17.41
CA LEU A 289 0.78 16.90 18.67
C LEU A 289 0.88 17.81 19.92
N GLY A 290 1.23 19.09 19.74
CA GLY A 290 1.49 20.01 20.87
C GLY A 290 2.63 19.54 21.77
N GLN A 291 3.59 18.80 21.22
CA GLN A 291 4.75 18.24 21.93
C GLN A 291 6.03 18.84 21.39
N ASP A 292 6.98 19.09 22.29
CA ASP A 292 8.34 19.39 21.89
C ASP A 292 9.01 18.14 21.31
N MET A 293 9.28 18.15 20.01
CA MET A 293 10.11 17.15 19.37
C MET A 293 11.57 17.40 19.74
N PRO A 294 12.36 16.37 20.04
CA PRO A 294 13.79 16.54 20.16
C PRO A 294 14.36 17.11 18.85
N PHE A 295 15.26 18.08 18.97
CA PHE A 295 15.92 18.74 17.85
C PHE A 295 14.94 19.27 16.78
N PRO A 296 14.03 20.19 17.15
CA PRO A 296 12.99 20.71 16.25
C PRO A 296 13.55 21.51 15.06
N ASP A 297 14.79 21.96 15.15
CA ASP A 297 15.50 22.71 14.11
C ASP A 297 16.33 21.83 13.17
N ALA A 298 16.35 20.51 13.40
CA ALA A 298 17.01 19.59 12.49
C ALA A 298 16.38 19.63 11.10
N ARG A 299 17.23 19.48 10.07
CA ARG A 299 16.76 19.40 8.67
C ARG A 299 16.23 18.05 8.31
N ALA A 300 16.64 17.01 9.02
CA ALA A 300 16.08 15.67 8.90
C ALA A 300 16.25 14.91 10.22
N HIS A 301 15.33 13.97 10.44
CA HIS A 301 15.47 12.91 11.45
C HIS A 301 15.55 11.56 10.76
N LEU A 302 16.44 10.66 11.24
CA LEU A 302 16.32 9.23 11.03
C LEU A 302 15.80 8.58 12.31
N LEU A 303 14.80 7.72 12.15
CA LEU A 303 14.34 6.79 13.17
C LEU A 303 14.85 5.41 12.79
N VAL A 304 15.59 4.78 13.71
CA VAL A 304 16.14 3.45 13.50
C VAL A 304 15.59 2.53 14.57
N GLN A 305 14.91 1.47 14.16
CA GLN A 305 14.50 0.40 15.07
C GLN A 305 15.43 -0.78 14.92
N ILE A 306 15.98 -1.25 16.02
CA ILE A 306 16.73 -2.49 16.12
C ILE A 306 15.91 -3.48 16.91
N ASP A 307 15.84 -4.72 16.47
CA ASP A 307 15.25 -5.82 17.21
C ASP A 307 16.12 -7.07 17.18
N GLY A 308 15.99 -7.91 18.21
CA GLY A 308 16.84 -9.08 18.37
C GLY A 308 16.37 -10.06 19.42
N THR A 309 17.12 -11.15 19.55
CA THR A 309 16.82 -12.27 20.45
C THR A 309 17.36 -12.07 21.87
N SER A 310 18.29 -11.13 22.08
CA SER A 310 18.82 -10.78 23.40
C SER A 310 19.03 -9.26 23.52
N GLU A 311 18.93 -8.74 24.73
CA GLU A 311 19.17 -7.34 25.02
C GLU A 311 20.61 -6.93 24.70
N GLU A 312 21.59 -7.79 25.03
CA GLU A 312 23.00 -7.57 24.72
C GLU A 312 23.24 -7.40 23.22
N ALA A 313 22.70 -8.32 22.41
CA ALA A 313 22.82 -8.23 20.94
C ALA A 313 22.21 -6.94 20.38
N VAL A 314 21.08 -6.48 20.93
CA VAL A 314 20.46 -5.21 20.51
C VAL A 314 21.35 -4.02 20.91
N ARG A 315 21.92 -4.01 22.11
CA ARG A 315 22.84 -2.96 22.59
C ARG A 315 24.13 -2.88 21.74
N ASP A 316 24.69 -4.03 21.37
CA ASP A 316 25.88 -4.10 20.52
C ASP A 316 25.60 -3.53 19.13
N GLN A 317 24.44 -3.83 18.56
CA GLN A 317 24.00 -3.27 17.28
C GLN A 317 23.79 -1.76 17.37
N VAL A 318 23.20 -1.26 18.45
CA VAL A 318 23.04 0.18 18.71
C VAL A 318 24.40 0.87 18.82
N ALA A 319 25.36 0.29 19.55
CA ALA A 319 26.71 0.81 19.65
C ALA A 319 27.43 0.84 18.28
N THR A 320 27.22 -0.18 17.45
CA THR A 320 27.74 -0.25 16.09
C THR A 320 27.18 0.88 15.22
N ILE A 321 25.86 1.15 15.31
CA ILE A 321 25.23 2.27 14.59
C ILE A 321 25.80 3.60 15.09
N ALA A 322 25.84 3.82 16.40
CA ALA A 322 26.38 5.05 16.97
C ALA A 322 27.84 5.31 16.56
N GLY A 323 28.62 4.25 16.32
CA GLY A 323 30.00 4.33 15.87
C GLY A 323 30.19 4.58 14.36
N CYS A 324 29.16 4.41 13.54
CA CYS A 324 29.26 4.55 12.07
C CYS A 324 28.53 5.78 11.50
N VAL A 325 27.64 6.41 12.28
CA VAL A 325 26.90 7.59 11.84
C VAL A 325 27.68 8.88 12.06
N SER A 326 27.36 9.90 11.25
CA SER A 326 28.01 11.22 11.31
C SER A 326 27.47 12.10 12.47
N VAL A 327 26.34 11.71 13.07
CA VAL A 327 25.73 12.41 14.20
C VAL A 327 26.59 12.23 15.46
N PRO A 328 26.99 13.34 16.16
CA PRO A 328 27.70 13.24 17.45
C PRO A 328 26.90 12.43 18.47
N GLY A 329 27.59 11.57 19.24
CA GLY A 329 26.96 10.64 20.17
C GLY A 329 26.02 11.30 21.18
N GLU A 330 26.33 12.51 21.64
CA GLU A 330 25.50 13.31 22.56
C GLU A 330 24.18 13.81 21.92
N ARG A 331 24.06 13.77 20.61
CA ARG A 331 22.82 14.08 19.88
C ARG A 331 21.99 12.85 19.54
N ILE A 332 22.52 11.65 19.73
CA ILE A 332 21.80 10.41 19.48
C ILE A 332 20.86 10.16 20.65
N ILE A 333 19.56 10.04 20.40
CA ILE A 333 18.58 9.63 21.41
C ILE A 333 18.29 8.16 21.25
N ALA A 334 18.70 7.35 22.24
CA ALA A 334 18.26 5.97 22.37
C ALA A 334 17.04 5.92 23.31
N ALA A 335 15.95 5.32 22.87
CA ALA A 335 14.76 5.17 23.70
C ALA A 335 15.00 4.13 24.79
N GLU A 336 15.20 4.59 26.03
CA GLU A 336 15.46 3.74 27.20
C GLU A 336 14.19 3.12 27.80
N SER A 337 13.01 3.57 27.33
CA SER A 337 11.73 3.08 27.81
C SER A 337 10.72 2.97 26.66
N ARG A 338 9.74 2.07 26.86
CA ARG A 338 8.62 1.92 25.95
C ARG A 338 7.88 3.25 25.70
N ALA A 339 7.75 4.08 26.73
CA ALA A 339 7.07 5.38 26.61
C ALA A 339 7.84 6.35 25.68
N GLN A 340 9.19 6.32 25.71
CA GLN A 340 10.01 7.12 24.78
C GLN A 340 9.90 6.60 23.36
N SER A 341 9.99 5.28 23.16
CA SER A 341 9.80 4.62 21.89
C SER A 341 8.42 4.97 21.28
N GLU A 342 7.35 4.78 22.06
CA GLU A 342 5.99 5.12 21.62
C GLU A 342 5.82 6.60 21.24
N ARG A 343 6.51 7.52 21.95
CA ARG A 343 6.48 8.96 21.61
C ARG A 343 7.11 9.22 20.23
N ILE A 344 8.29 8.63 19.97
CA ILE A 344 9.00 8.78 18.69
C ILE A 344 8.12 8.25 17.55
N TRP A 345 7.62 7.02 17.70
CA TRP A 345 6.78 6.39 16.68
C TRP A 345 5.42 7.07 16.51
N LYS A 346 4.85 7.62 17.59
CA LYS A 346 3.63 8.41 17.51
C LYS A 346 3.82 9.64 16.62
N ALA A 347 4.95 10.32 16.73
CA ALA A 347 5.27 11.45 15.88
C ALA A 347 5.35 11.02 14.40
N ARG A 348 6.06 9.92 14.10
CA ARG A 348 6.17 9.40 12.72
C ARG A 348 4.79 9.00 12.13
N ARG A 349 3.96 8.34 12.91
CA ARG A 349 2.62 7.93 12.47
C ARG A 349 1.64 9.09 12.32
N ALA A 350 1.79 10.15 13.10
CA ALA A 350 0.89 11.31 13.08
C ALA A 350 1.15 12.28 11.92
N ILE A 351 2.11 12.01 11.03
CA ILE A 351 2.44 12.92 9.93
C ILE A 351 1.22 13.14 9.03
N ARG A 352 0.49 12.09 8.67
CA ARG A 352 -0.68 12.17 7.79
C ARG A 352 -1.81 13.01 8.42
N GLU A 353 -2.11 12.80 9.68
CA GLU A 353 -3.10 13.58 10.42
C GLU A 353 -2.66 15.04 10.56
N ALA A 354 -1.37 15.28 10.80
CA ALA A 354 -0.82 16.63 10.87
C ALA A 354 -0.94 17.36 9.52
N ILE A 355 -0.68 16.68 8.40
CA ILE A 355 -0.86 17.21 7.05
C ILE A 355 -2.33 17.54 6.80
N THR A 356 -3.24 16.63 7.11
CA THR A 356 -4.69 16.80 6.93
C THR A 356 -5.21 17.97 7.76
N ALA A 357 -4.70 18.15 8.99
CA ALA A 357 -5.07 19.29 9.85
C ALA A 357 -4.58 20.64 9.30
N GLU A 358 -3.38 20.68 8.70
CA GLU A 358 -2.83 21.89 8.06
C GLU A 358 -3.49 22.19 6.72
N SER A 359 -3.69 21.19 5.89
CA SER A 359 -4.29 21.30 4.56
C SER A 359 -5.19 20.08 4.31
N PRO A 360 -6.51 20.23 4.49
CA PRO A 360 -7.45 19.12 4.27
C PRO A 360 -7.43 18.55 2.83
N VAL A 361 -6.92 19.33 1.89
CA VAL A 361 -6.71 18.91 0.50
C VAL A 361 -5.23 18.99 0.17
N PHE A 362 -4.69 17.88 -0.26
CA PHE A 362 -3.29 17.72 -0.68
C PHE A 362 -3.16 16.59 -1.69
N LEU A 363 -2.08 16.59 -2.46
CA LEU A 363 -1.71 15.48 -3.33
C LEU A 363 -0.76 14.56 -2.55
N ALA A 364 -1.12 13.30 -2.40
CA ALA A 364 -0.29 12.28 -1.75
C ALA A 364 0.32 11.37 -2.80
N GLU A 365 1.64 11.44 -2.96
CA GLU A 365 2.38 10.56 -3.86
C GLU A 365 3.32 9.63 -3.09
N ASP A 366 3.54 8.48 -3.69
CA ASP A 366 4.26 7.35 -3.13
C ASP A 366 5.18 6.79 -4.21
N THR A 367 6.43 7.17 -4.17
CA THR A 367 7.42 6.78 -5.17
C THR A 367 8.53 5.95 -4.55
N VAL A 368 9.21 5.14 -5.36
CA VAL A 368 10.41 4.42 -4.94
C VAL A 368 11.56 4.81 -5.85
N VAL A 369 12.71 5.06 -5.25
CA VAL A 369 13.98 5.21 -5.96
C VAL A 369 15.05 4.31 -5.30
N PRO A 370 16.12 3.94 -6.01
CA PRO A 370 17.28 3.33 -5.35
C PRO A 370 17.70 4.18 -4.15
N ARG A 371 18.03 3.55 -3.02
CA ARG A 371 18.34 4.26 -1.76
C ARG A 371 19.38 5.38 -1.93
N SER A 372 20.42 5.14 -2.72
CA SER A 372 21.46 6.12 -3.05
C SER A 372 20.94 7.37 -3.77
N GLU A 373 19.79 7.27 -4.41
CA GLU A 373 19.20 8.36 -5.20
C GLU A 373 18.24 9.24 -4.38
N ILE A 374 17.88 8.85 -3.15
CA ILE A 374 16.92 9.59 -2.31
C ILE A 374 17.28 11.08 -2.19
N PRO A 375 18.53 11.51 -1.86
CA PRO A 375 18.84 12.92 -1.72
C PRO A 375 18.68 13.70 -3.02
N ALA A 376 19.23 13.18 -4.12
CA ALA A 376 19.14 13.81 -5.42
C ALA A 376 17.68 13.90 -5.92
N PHE A 377 16.93 12.85 -5.71
CA PHE A 377 15.50 12.79 -6.01
C PHE A 377 14.70 13.84 -5.21
N LEU A 378 14.81 13.83 -3.88
CA LEU A 378 14.09 14.80 -3.02
C LEU A 378 14.45 16.24 -3.32
N LYS A 379 15.74 16.51 -3.56
CA LYS A 379 16.20 17.83 -3.98
C LYS A 379 15.53 18.28 -5.27
N LYS A 380 15.47 17.41 -6.29
CA LYS A 380 14.83 17.70 -7.58
C LYS A 380 13.34 17.94 -7.45
N VAL A 381 12.65 17.14 -6.64
CA VAL A 381 11.23 17.32 -6.37
C VAL A 381 10.99 18.64 -5.64
N LYS A 382 11.79 18.98 -4.63
CA LYS A 382 11.69 20.29 -3.93
C LYS A 382 11.95 21.47 -4.85
N GLU A 383 12.99 21.42 -5.69
CA GLU A 383 13.28 22.45 -6.71
C GLU A 383 12.06 22.66 -7.64
N PHE A 384 11.47 21.56 -8.12
CA PHE A 384 10.30 21.60 -9.00
C PHE A 384 9.07 22.22 -8.31
N LEU A 385 8.76 21.82 -7.06
CA LEU A 385 7.61 22.31 -6.32
C LEU A 385 7.80 23.77 -5.85
N ASN A 386 8.97 24.11 -5.32
CA ASN A 386 9.29 25.46 -4.86
C ASN A 386 9.24 26.46 -6.02
N GLY A 387 9.71 26.08 -7.23
CA GLY A 387 9.60 26.89 -8.44
C GLY A 387 8.17 27.26 -8.83
N ARG A 388 7.17 26.58 -8.25
CA ARG A 388 5.73 26.84 -8.42
C ARG A 388 5.07 27.45 -7.18
N GLY A 389 5.85 27.77 -6.16
CA GLY A 389 5.34 28.31 -4.89
C GLY A 389 4.54 27.28 -4.07
N LEU A 390 4.74 25.98 -4.32
CA LEU A 390 4.05 24.90 -3.62
C LEU A 390 4.87 24.41 -2.42
N ARG A 391 4.19 24.21 -1.30
CA ARG A 391 4.75 23.56 -0.11
C ARG A 391 4.54 22.04 -0.21
N SER A 392 5.54 21.30 0.22
CA SER A 392 5.48 19.83 0.32
C SER A 392 6.02 19.34 1.64
N VAL A 393 5.53 18.19 2.07
CA VAL A 393 6.00 17.45 3.25
C VAL A 393 6.51 16.11 2.77
N MET A 394 7.77 15.79 3.08
CA MET A 394 8.41 14.58 2.59
C MET A 394 8.90 13.73 3.76
N PHE A 395 8.63 12.44 3.67
CA PHE A 395 9.02 11.43 4.65
C PHE A 395 8.99 10.06 4.00
N GLY A 396 9.48 9.04 4.66
CA GLY A 396 9.39 7.71 4.08
C GLY A 396 10.32 6.69 4.70
N HIS A 397 10.44 5.57 4.00
CA HIS A 397 11.19 4.39 4.39
C HIS A 397 12.59 4.45 3.76
N ALA A 398 13.53 5.13 4.47
CA ALA A 398 14.88 5.32 3.95
C ALA A 398 15.61 3.99 3.70
N GLY A 399 15.21 2.94 4.42
CA GLY A 399 15.79 1.61 4.33
C GLY A 399 15.49 0.85 3.04
N ASP A 400 14.41 1.20 2.31
CA ASP A 400 13.98 0.50 1.08
C ASP A 400 13.79 1.43 -0.14
N GLY A 401 13.93 2.75 0.07
CA GLY A 401 13.88 3.72 -1.03
C GLY A 401 12.48 4.29 -1.27
N ASN A 402 11.49 3.93 -0.47
CA ASN A 402 10.13 4.43 -0.61
C ASN A 402 9.99 5.83 0.01
N VAL A 403 9.48 6.77 -0.79
CA VAL A 403 9.37 8.19 -0.46
C VAL A 403 7.93 8.65 -0.64
N HIS A 404 7.35 9.16 0.45
CA HIS A 404 6.05 9.84 0.43
C HIS A 404 6.27 11.35 0.20
N ILE A 405 5.50 11.92 -0.73
CA ILE A 405 5.55 13.31 -1.12
C ILE A 405 4.13 13.85 -1.03
N ASP A 406 3.84 14.63 0.00
CA ASP A 406 2.55 15.26 0.18
C ASP A 406 2.66 16.74 -0.21
N VAL A 407 1.99 17.12 -1.33
CA VAL A 407 1.99 18.49 -1.84
C VAL A 407 0.73 19.19 -1.33
N LEU A 408 0.89 20.26 -0.58
CA LEU A 408 -0.22 20.98 0.03
C LEU A 408 -0.88 21.92 -0.96
N ARG A 409 -2.22 21.91 -1.06
CA ARG A 409 -2.96 22.86 -1.89
C ARG A 409 -2.79 24.30 -1.41
N GLY A 410 -2.68 24.51 -0.09
CA GLY A 410 -2.62 25.82 0.51
C GLY A 410 -3.85 26.68 0.19
N GLY A 411 -3.62 27.93 -0.19
CA GLY A 411 -4.68 28.89 -0.53
C GLY A 411 -5.24 28.83 -1.95
N MET A 412 -4.81 27.85 -2.78
CA MET A 412 -5.33 27.71 -4.15
C MET A 412 -6.82 27.37 -4.18
N SER A 413 -7.54 27.92 -5.15
CA SER A 413 -8.91 27.49 -5.43
C SER A 413 -8.95 26.01 -5.89
N ARG A 414 -10.11 25.38 -5.78
CA ARG A 414 -10.32 24.00 -6.24
C ARG A 414 -10.02 23.86 -7.73
N ILE A 415 -10.48 24.83 -8.55
CA ILE A 415 -10.30 24.79 -10.00
C ILE A 415 -8.83 24.86 -10.38
N GLU A 416 -8.07 25.77 -9.78
CA GLU A 416 -6.61 25.89 -10.01
C GLU A 416 -5.87 24.62 -9.60
N TRP A 417 -6.23 24.06 -8.44
CA TRP A 417 -5.63 22.86 -7.92
C TRP A 417 -5.87 21.64 -8.83
N ASP A 418 -7.13 21.39 -9.21
CA ASP A 418 -7.50 20.26 -10.06
C ASP A 418 -6.85 20.36 -11.45
N ALA A 419 -6.71 21.57 -12.00
CA ALA A 419 -6.00 21.79 -13.25
C ALA A 419 -4.48 21.51 -13.17
N LEU A 420 -3.88 21.67 -11.98
CA LEU A 420 -2.47 21.50 -11.74
C LEU A 420 -2.08 20.03 -11.45
N LEU A 421 -2.99 19.23 -10.87
CA LEU A 421 -2.71 17.85 -10.43
C LEU A 421 -2.06 16.96 -11.51
N PRO A 422 -2.53 16.94 -12.77
CA PRO A 422 -1.92 16.09 -13.80
C PRO A 422 -0.46 16.45 -14.09
N GLU A 423 -0.13 17.73 -14.09
CA GLU A 423 1.24 18.20 -14.28
C GLU A 423 2.13 17.81 -13.10
N LEU A 424 1.66 17.99 -11.86
CA LEU A 424 2.41 17.64 -10.66
C LEU A 424 2.75 16.15 -10.64
N LYS A 425 1.74 15.28 -10.82
CA LYS A 425 1.92 13.83 -10.87
C LYS A 425 2.93 13.43 -11.95
N LYS A 426 2.71 13.89 -13.18
CA LYS A 426 3.58 13.55 -14.31
C LYS A 426 5.03 13.93 -14.06
N ASN A 427 5.29 15.11 -13.49
CA ASN A 427 6.66 15.56 -13.24
C ASN A 427 7.30 14.83 -12.05
N ILE A 428 6.58 14.59 -10.93
CA ILE A 428 7.09 13.81 -9.80
C ILE A 428 7.48 12.40 -10.29
N TYR A 429 6.63 11.74 -11.06
CA TYR A 429 6.92 10.42 -11.62
C TYR A 429 8.08 10.44 -12.61
N ALA A 430 8.15 11.45 -13.48
CA ALA A 430 9.27 11.59 -14.41
C ALA A 430 10.61 11.77 -13.68
N ILE A 431 10.62 12.53 -12.57
CA ILE A 431 11.80 12.68 -11.72
C ILE A 431 12.16 11.33 -11.07
N ALA A 432 11.19 10.60 -10.50
CA ALA A 432 11.45 9.28 -9.90
C ALA A 432 12.05 8.30 -10.93
N LEU A 433 11.47 8.21 -12.12
CA LEU A 433 11.94 7.35 -13.21
C LEU A 433 13.34 7.74 -13.70
N ALA A 434 13.65 9.06 -13.77
CA ALA A 434 14.98 9.54 -14.13
C ALA A 434 16.06 9.14 -13.12
N HIS A 435 15.67 8.89 -11.87
CA HIS A 435 16.54 8.37 -10.80
C HIS A 435 16.46 6.82 -10.68
N GLY A 436 15.97 6.12 -11.72
CA GLY A 436 15.90 4.66 -11.74
C GLY A 436 14.82 4.05 -10.84
N GLY A 437 13.82 4.86 -10.46
CA GLY A 437 12.72 4.48 -9.58
C GLY A 437 11.45 4.03 -10.30
N THR A 438 10.32 4.05 -9.56
CA THR A 438 8.98 3.74 -10.07
C THR A 438 7.92 4.67 -9.46
N ILE A 439 6.70 4.62 -10.00
CA ILE A 439 5.63 5.59 -9.70
C ILE A 439 4.83 5.25 -8.44
N THR A 440 5.00 4.07 -7.85
CA THR A 440 4.39 3.67 -6.57
C THR A 440 5.24 2.60 -5.91
N GLY A 441 5.38 2.69 -4.58
CA GLY A 441 6.11 1.73 -3.76
C GLY A 441 5.20 0.69 -3.12
N GLU A 442 4.16 1.17 -2.45
CA GLU A 442 3.28 0.32 -1.64
C GLU A 442 1.78 0.62 -1.82
N HIS A 443 1.41 1.78 -2.39
CA HIS A 443 0.00 2.18 -2.49
C HIS A 443 -0.74 1.58 -3.69
N GLY A 444 -0.04 0.99 -4.66
CA GLY A 444 -0.63 0.46 -5.88
C GLY A 444 -0.97 1.54 -6.92
N ILE A 445 -1.49 1.09 -8.05
CA ILE A 445 -1.93 1.94 -9.16
C ILE A 445 -3.37 2.43 -8.94
N GLY A 446 -4.26 1.53 -8.57
CA GLY A 446 -5.66 1.80 -8.34
C GLY A 446 -6.35 2.50 -9.49
N TYR A 447 -7.22 3.45 -9.13
CA TYR A 447 -7.89 4.33 -10.07
C TYR A 447 -7.08 5.60 -10.36
N THR A 448 -6.35 6.12 -9.37
CA THR A 448 -5.75 7.46 -9.44
C THR A 448 -4.45 7.53 -10.24
N ARG A 449 -3.75 6.41 -10.42
CA ARG A 449 -2.44 6.34 -11.12
C ARG A 449 -2.49 5.63 -12.46
N ARG A 450 -3.63 5.02 -12.85
CA ARG A 450 -3.76 4.21 -14.08
C ARG A 450 -3.35 4.94 -15.37
N GLU A 451 -3.58 6.25 -15.45
CA GLU A 451 -3.23 7.06 -16.63
C GLU A 451 -1.71 7.27 -16.76
N TYR A 452 -0.96 7.04 -15.67
CA TYR A 452 0.48 7.19 -15.63
C TYR A 452 1.24 5.87 -15.73
N LEU A 453 0.53 4.73 -15.78
CA LEU A 453 1.14 3.40 -15.85
C LEU A 453 2.13 3.28 -17.02
N GLY A 454 1.78 3.85 -18.18
CA GLY A 454 2.63 3.88 -19.37
C GLY A 454 3.91 4.71 -19.25
N LEU A 455 4.10 5.48 -18.18
CA LEU A 455 5.39 6.11 -17.87
C LEU A 455 6.39 5.11 -17.28
N ALA A 456 5.89 4.15 -16.48
CA ALA A 456 6.70 3.19 -15.75
C ALA A 456 6.88 1.85 -16.49
N LEU A 457 5.86 1.42 -17.25
CA LEU A 457 5.84 0.12 -17.94
C LEU A 457 5.78 0.31 -19.45
N GLY A 458 6.46 -0.59 -20.18
CA GLY A 458 6.39 -0.62 -21.64
C GLY A 458 5.05 -1.14 -22.16
N GLU A 459 4.69 -0.77 -23.40
CA GLU A 459 3.44 -1.18 -24.04
C GLU A 459 3.25 -2.72 -24.08
N ASP A 460 4.30 -3.46 -24.39
CA ASP A 460 4.26 -4.94 -24.44
C ASP A 460 4.00 -5.55 -23.05
N GLU A 461 4.55 -4.96 -22.00
CA GLU A 461 4.32 -5.40 -20.63
C GLU A 461 2.88 -5.12 -20.20
N ILE A 462 2.36 -3.94 -20.45
CA ILE A 462 0.96 -3.58 -20.19
C ILE A 462 0.03 -4.51 -20.97
N ALA A 463 0.33 -4.80 -22.25
CA ALA A 463 -0.46 -5.71 -23.06
C ALA A 463 -0.44 -7.14 -22.50
N LEU A 464 0.70 -7.60 -21.97
CA LEU A 464 0.81 -8.91 -21.31
C LEU A 464 -0.03 -8.95 -20.03
N GLN A 465 0.06 -7.93 -19.18
CA GLN A 465 -0.73 -7.85 -17.94
C GLN A 465 -2.24 -7.79 -18.22
N LYS A 466 -2.68 -7.08 -19.26
CA LYS A 466 -4.08 -7.09 -19.72
C LYS A 466 -4.54 -8.48 -20.18
N ARG A 467 -3.67 -9.27 -20.83
CA ARG A 467 -3.98 -10.68 -21.18
C ARG A 467 -4.11 -11.56 -19.95
N VAL A 468 -3.30 -11.35 -18.92
CA VAL A 468 -3.44 -12.03 -17.62
C VAL A 468 -4.79 -11.68 -16.99
N LYS A 469 -5.15 -10.39 -16.94
CA LYS A 469 -6.48 -9.95 -16.48
C LYS A 469 -7.61 -10.66 -17.24
N ALA A 470 -7.54 -10.70 -18.56
CA ALA A 470 -8.56 -11.34 -19.40
C ALA A 470 -8.64 -12.87 -19.20
N ALA A 471 -7.54 -13.52 -18.82
CA ALA A 471 -7.53 -14.95 -18.50
C ALA A 471 -8.28 -15.27 -17.20
N PHE A 472 -8.21 -14.37 -16.20
CA PHE A 472 -8.93 -14.50 -14.92
C PHE A 472 -10.36 -13.97 -14.99
N ASP A 473 -10.55 -12.85 -15.65
CA ASP A 473 -11.82 -12.11 -15.72
C ASP A 473 -12.12 -11.74 -17.19
N PRO A 474 -12.57 -12.71 -18.02
CA PRO A 474 -12.77 -12.49 -19.46
C PRO A 474 -13.88 -11.47 -19.76
N ARG A 475 -14.78 -11.19 -18.83
CA ARG A 475 -15.86 -10.21 -19.01
C ARG A 475 -15.54 -8.86 -18.35
N GLY A 476 -14.43 -8.74 -17.65
CA GLY A 476 -13.96 -7.50 -17.03
C GLY A 476 -14.81 -7.00 -15.88
N ILE A 477 -15.58 -7.86 -15.19
CA ILE A 477 -16.50 -7.44 -14.13
C ILE A 477 -15.83 -7.08 -12.81
N LEU A 478 -14.62 -7.67 -12.52
CA LEU A 478 -13.93 -7.48 -11.25
C LEU A 478 -13.15 -6.18 -11.24
N ASN A 479 -13.50 -5.34 -10.29
CA ASN A 479 -12.87 -4.06 -9.99
C ASN A 479 -12.51 -3.26 -11.24
N PRO A 480 -13.46 -3.03 -12.16
CA PRO A 480 -13.19 -2.44 -13.46
C PRO A 480 -12.59 -1.03 -13.34
N ARG A 481 -11.78 -0.66 -14.35
CA ARG A 481 -11.07 0.63 -14.43
C ARG A 481 -9.99 0.85 -13.39
N LYS A 482 -9.55 -0.21 -12.69
CA LYS A 482 -8.38 -0.17 -11.82
C LYS A 482 -7.16 -0.74 -12.56
N ILE A 483 -5.97 -0.26 -12.21
CA ILE A 483 -4.65 -0.60 -12.79
C ILE A 483 -4.54 -0.13 -14.25
N PHE A 484 -5.45 -0.55 -15.12
CA PHE A 484 -5.41 -0.19 -16.54
C PHE A 484 -6.47 0.87 -16.84
N GLY A 485 -6.08 1.89 -17.62
CA GLY A 485 -7.02 2.75 -18.32
C GLY A 485 -7.79 1.94 -19.38
N ASP A 486 -8.96 2.36 -19.73
CA ASP A 486 -9.78 1.71 -20.78
C ASP A 486 -9.10 1.79 -22.14
#